data_b160955d1fdf689252ab20c4761586cc
#
_entry.id   b160955d1fdf689252ab20c4761586cc
#
_cell.length_a   1.000
_cell.length_b   1.000
_cell.length_c   1.000
_cell.angle_alpha   90.00
_cell.angle_beta   90.00
_cell.angle_gamma   90.00
#
_symmetry.space_group_name_H-M   'P 1'
#
loop_
_entity.id
_entity.type
_entity.pdbx_description
1 polymer ?
#
loop_
_entity_poly.entity_id
_entity_poly.type
_entity_poly.pdbx_seq_one_letter_code
_entity_poly.pdbx_strand_id
1 'polypeptide(L)'
;MLDEIDIKLLKLLQNNSNITTKELAAQVNLSVTPVFERIKKLEGEGYIKKYIAILDADKMDRSLTAFCNITLKEHTKEIGNKFVHDIKSLEEVTECYNTSGDYDFLLKVMVKDMKHYQDFVLNKLGSIENIGSTHTTFVMGEIKQSYQIPID
;
A
#
# COMPACT_ATOMS: atom_id res chain seq x y z
N MET A 1 22.52 -2.49 -12.87
CA MET A 1 21.96 -3.86 -12.98
C MET A 1 22.19 -4.52 -11.64
N LEU A 2 21.18 -5.21 -11.09
CA LEU A 2 21.31 -5.95 -9.83
C LEU A 2 22.18 -7.20 -10.03
N ASP A 3 23.07 -7.48 -9.09
CA ASP A 3 23.77 -8.76 -9.02
C ASP A 3 23.06 -9.74 -8.04
N GLU A 4 23.53 -10.98 -7.96
CA GLU A 4 22.93 -12.01 -7.10
C GLU A 4 22.93 -11.63 -5.62
N ILE A 5 23.95 -10.87 -5.19
CA ILE A 5 24.06 -10.39 -3.80
C ILE A 5 23.03 -9.30 -3.54
N ASP A 6 22.85 -8.37 -4.48
CA ASP A 6 21.84 -7.31 -4.38
C ASP A 6 20.43 -7.92 -4.29
N ILE A 7 20.12 -8.91 -5.15
CA ILE A 7 18.86 -9.65 -5.13
C ILE A 7 18.66 -10.34 -3.76
N LYS A 8 19.70 -11.00 -3.25
CA LYS A 8 19.63 -11.67 -1.94
C LYS A 8 19.40 -10.68 -0.80
N LEU A 9 20.07 -9.53 -0.82
CA LEU A 9 19.85 -8.45 0.16
C LEU A 9 18.42 -7.92 0.11
N LEU A 10 17.86 -7.68 -1.07
CA LEU A 10 16.47 -7.24 -1.24
C LEU A 10 15.47 -8.29 -0.72
N LYS A 11 15.70 -9.59 -1.01
CA LYS A 11 14.88 -10.69 -0.48
C LYS A 11 14.90 -10.75 1.05
N LEU A 12 16.04 -10.53 1.67
CA LEU A 12 16.19 -10.50 3.12
C LEU A 12 15.49 -9.30 3.74
N LEU A 13 15.69 -8.10 3.17
CA LEU A 13 15.13 -6.85 3.66
C LEU A 13 13.61 -6.78 3.53
N GLN A 14 13.03 -7.32 2.44
CA GLN A 14 11.57 -7.34 2.32
C GLN A 14 10.91 -8.38 3.25
N ASN A 15 11.67 -9.37 3.72
CA ASN A 15 11.19 -10.32 4.72
C ASN A 15 11.27 -9.75 6.15
N ASN A 16 12.38 -9.07 6.47
CA ASN A 16 12.59 -8.42 7.74
C ASN A 16 13.46 -7.17 7.58
N SER A 17 12.83 -6.00 7.57
CA SER A 17 13.54 -4.72 7.45
C SER A 17 14.27 -4.27 8.72
N ASN A 18 14.02 -4.93 9.86
CA ASN A 18 14.69 -4.66 11.14
C ASN A 18 15.98 -5.48 11.35
N ILE A 19 16.41 -6.22 10.33
CA ILE A 19 17.68 -6.97 10.34
C ILE A 19 18.86 -6.00 10.32
N THR A 20 19.88 -6.26 11.12
CA THR A 20 21.07 -5.42 11.17
C THR A 20 21.98 -5.65 9.94
N THR A 21 22.77 -4.65 9.57
CA THR A 21 23.77 -4.79 8.49
C THR A 21 24.77 -5.89 8.77
N LYS A 22 25.11 -6.15 10.04
CA LYS A 22 25.99 -7.24 10.46
C LYS A 22 25.39 -8.61 10.18
N GLU A 23 24.09 -8.79 10.46
CA GLU A 23 23.37 -10.02 10.17
C GLU A 23 23.20 -10.24 8.67
N LEU A 24 22.89 -9.17 7.92
CA LEU A 24 22.85 -9.22 6.46
C LEU A 24 24.21 -9.65 5.87
N ALA A 25 25.30 -9.06 6.37
CA ALA A 25 26.66 -9.38 5.94
C ALA A 25 26.98 -10.87 6.15
N ALA A 26 26.62 -11.42 7.29
CA ALA A 26 26.76 -12.85 7.59
C ALA A 26 25.97 -13.73 6.60
N GLN A 27 24.75 -13.33 6.25
CA GLN A 27 23.88 -14.11 5.34
C GLN A 27 24.33 -14.08 3.87
N VAL A 28 25.06 -13.05 3.46
CA VAL A 28 25.61 -12.93 2.10
C VAL A 28 27.10 -13.25 2.01
N ASN A 29 27.73 -13.68 3.12
CA ASN A 29 29.16 -13.99 3.23
C ASN A 29 30.07 -12.84 2.81
N LEU A 30 29.77 -11.62 3.24
CA LEU A 30 30.56 -10.42 3.02
C LEU A 30 30.89 -9.73 4.35
N SER A 31 31.82 -8.79 4.32
CA SER A 31 32.04 -7.87 5.45
C SER A 31 30.94 -6.77 5.51
N VAL A 32 30.83 -6.10 6.64
CA VAL A 32 29.75 -5.12 6.90
C VAL A 32 29.80 -3.93 5.95
N THR A 33 30.98 -3.40 5.67
CA THR A 33 31.14 -2.18 4.85
C THR A 33 30.60 -2.34 3.43
N PRO A 34 30.97 -3.35 2.63
CA PRO A 34 30.42 -3.50 1.29
C PRO A 34 28.90 -3.80 1.28
N VAL A 35 28.38 -4.45 2.33
CA VAL A 35 26.92 -4.65 2.44
C VAL A 35 26.20 -3.32 2.72
N PHE A 36 26.74 -2.50 3.61
CA PHE A 36 26.22 -1.16 3.87
C PHE A 36 26.21 -0.30 2.59
N GLU A 37 27.31 -0.29 1.84
CA GLU A 37 27.41 0.46 0.58
C GLU A 37 26.41 -0.01 -0.47
N ARG A 38 26.20 -1.33 -0.59
CA ARG A 38 25.19 -1.91 -1.49
C ARG A 38 23.78 -1.49 -1.09
N ILE A 39 23.43 -1.54 0.19
CA ILE A 39 22.12 -1.11 0.66
C ILE A 39 21.91 0.38 0.34
N LYS A 40 22.89 1.23 0.60
CA LYS A 40 22.84 2.66 0.27
C LYS A 40 22.66 2.91 -1.24
N LYS A 41 23.31 2.12 -2.07
CA LYS A 41 23.12 2.16 -3.52
C LYS A 41 21.70 1.75 -3.91
N LEU A 42 21.17 0.65 -3.36
CA LEU A 42 19.81 0.17 -3.63
C LEU A 42 18.73 1.18 -3.17
N GLU A 43 18.95 1.87 -2.06
CA GLU A 43 18.12 2.99 -1.61
C GLU A 43 18.20 4.17 -2.59
N GLY A 44 19.42 4.59 -2.95
CA GLY A 44 19.65 5.73 -3.84
C GLY A 44 19.15 5.50 -5.28
N GLU A 45 19.21 4.28 -5.78
CA GLU A 45 18.67 3.89 -7.08
C GLU A 45 17.14 3.61 -7.04
N GLY A 46 16.51 3.69 -5.88
CA GLY A 46 15.06 3.56 -5.70
C GLY A 46 14.51 2.12 -5.72
N TYR A 47 15.37 1.10 -5.65
CA TYR A 47 14.92 -0.29 -5.46
C TYR A 47 14.26 -0.46 -4.09
N ILE A 48 14.73 0.26 -3.08
CA ILE A 48 14.10 0.34 -1.76
C ILE A 48 13.47 1.73 -1.64
N LYS A 49 12.13 1.79 -1.64
CA LYS A 49 11.39 3.06 -1.55
C LYS A 49 11.35 3.62 -0.13
N LYS A 50 11.14 2.74 0.86
CA LYS A 50 11.02 3.07 2.29
C LYS A 50 11.02 1.82 3.14
N TYR A 51 11.28 2.01 4.43
CA TYR A 51 11.05 1.02 5.49
C TYR A 51 9.81 1.41 6.29
N ILE A 52 8.94 0.46 6.58
CA ILE A 52 7.70 0.69 7.34
C ILE A 52 7.52 -0.39 8.40
N ALA A 53 6.88 -0.03 9.50
CA ALA A 53 6.31 -1.00 10.43
C ALA A 53 4.90 -1.36 9.97
N ILE A 54 4.59 -2.65 9.95
CA ILE A 54 3.23 -3.12 9.71
C ILE A 54 2.57 -3.27 11.07
N LEU A 55 1.47 -2.52 11.25
CA LEU A 55 0.73 -2.53 12.50
C LEU A 55 -0.39 -3.56 12.47
N ASP A 56 -0.71 -4.09 13.62
CA ASP A 56 -1.88 -4.94 13.83
C ASP A 56 -3.15 -4.06 13.81
N ALA A 57 -3.94 -4.17 12.76
CA ALA A 57 -5.10 -3.33 12.53
C ALA A 57 -6.18 -3.52 13.61
N ASP A 58 -6.35 -4.74 14.13
CA ASP A 58 -7.32 -5.04 15.19
C ASP A 58 -6.95 -4.32 16.49
N LYS A 59 -5.66 -4.31 16.84
CA LYS A 59 -5.15 -3.58 18.02
C LYS A 59 -5.24 -2.07 17.89
N MET A 60 -5.36 -1.58 16.65
CA MET A 60 -5.48 -0.15 16.34
C MET A 60 -6.94 0.27 16.10
N ASP A 61 -7.91 -0.57 16.47
CA ASP A 61 -9.34 -0.32 16.23
C ASP A 61 -9.66 -0.04 14.73
N ARG A 62 -9.06 -0.81 13.82
CA ARG A 62 -9.26 -0.72 12.36
C ARG A 62 -9.55 -2.09 11.74
N SER A 63 -10.44 -2.86 12.40
CA SER A 63 -10.71 -4.25 12.06
C SER A 63 -11.61 -4.44 10.82
N LEU A 64 -12.37 -3.42 10.43
CA LEU A 64 -13.26 -3.52 9.27
C LEU A 64 -12.56 -3.02 8.01
N THR A 65 -12.26 -3.94 7.10
CA THR A 65 -11.71 -3.64 5.78
C THR A 65 -12.81 -3.76 4.71
N ALA A 66 -12.89 -2.77 3.84
CA ALA A 66 -13.78 -2.77 2.67
C ALA A 66 -13.02 -2.41 1.40
N PHE A 67 -13.44 -2.99 0.28
CA PHE A 67 -13.04 -2.57 -1.06
C PHE A 67 -14.19 -1.83 -1.72
N CYS A 68 -13.94 -0.58 -2.13
CA CYS A 68 -14.93 0.26 -2.78
C CYS A 68 -14.54 0.46 -4.24
N ASN A 69 -15.35 -0.09 -5.14
CA ASN A 69 -15.25 0.20 -6.56
C ASN A 69 -16.03 1.48 -6.86
N ILE A 70 -15.39 2.41 -7.54
CA ILE A 70 -15.92 3.76 -7.84
C ILE A 70 -16.04 3.92 -9.35
N THR A 71 -17.18 4.45 -9.81
CA THR A 71 -17.31 5.04 -11.16
C THR A 71 -17.48 6.54 -11.04
N LEU A 72 -16.89 7.28 -11.95
CA LEU A 72 -17.11 8.71 -12.10
C LEU A 72 -18.26 8.99 -13.06
N LYS A 73 -18.96 10.10 -12.88
CA LYS A 73 -20.00 10.55 -13.81
C LYS A 73 -19.43 11.01 -15.14
N GLU A 74 -18.26 11.65 -15.09
CA GLU A 74 -17.54 12.17 -16.24
C GLU A 74 -16.07 11.80 -16.18
N HIS A 75 -15.47 11.50 -17.36
CA HIS A 75 -14.12 10.94 -17.46
C HIS A 75 -13.13 11.97 -18.06
N THR A 76 -13.18 13.23 -17.60
CA THR A 76 -12.15 14.21 -17.99
C THR A 76 -10.90 14.06 -17.11
N LYS A 77 -9.76 14.45 -17.65
CA LYS A 77 -8.49 14.44 -16.92
C LYS A 77 -8.54 15.29 -15.64
N GLU A 78 -9.24 16.43 -15.70
CA GLU A 78 -9.40 17.36 -14.57
C GLU A 78 -10.20 16.71 -13.45
N ILE A 79 -11.32 16.08 -13.77
CA ILE A 79 -12.17 15.36 -12.81
C ILE A 79 -11.41 14.19 -12.17
N GLY A 80 -10.70 13.40 -12.97
CA GLY A 80 -9.87 12.31 -12.44
C GLY A 80 -8.79 12.81 -11.49
N ASN A 81 -8.10 13.88 -11.83
CA ASN A 81 -7.06 14.48 -10.98
C ASN A 81 -7.65 15.06 -9.68
N LYS A 82 -8.81 15.73 -9.77
CA LYS A 82 -9.51 16.24 -8.58
C LYS A 82 -9.91 15.09 -7.65
N PHE A 83 -10.53 14.04 -8.19
CA PHE A 83 -10.89 12.84 -7.42
C PHE A 83 -9.68 12.24 -6.70
N VAL A 84 -8.55 12.04 -7.40
CA VAL A 84 -7.31 11.52 -6.82
C VAL A 84 -6.77 12.44 -5.72
N HIS A 85 -6.86 13.75 -5.89
CA HIS A 85 -6.46 14.72 -4.87
C HIS A 85 -7.32 14.57 -3.62
N ASP A 86 -8.63 14.54 -3.78
CA ASP A 86 -9.59 14.47 -2.66
C ASP A 86 -9.47 13.13 -1.91
N ILE A 87 -9.35 12.01 -2.62
CA ILE A 87 -9.16 10.68 -2.03
C ILE A 87 -7.88 10.58 -1.19
N LYS A 88 -6.78 11.21 -1.64
CA LYS A 88 -5.50 11.20 -0.90
C LYS A 88 -5.59 11.86 0.48
N SER A 89 -6.57 12.71 0.71
CA SER A 89 -6.79 13.38 1.99
C SER A 89 -7.58 12.54 3.00
N LEU A 90 -8.20 11.42 2.56
CA LEU A 90 -9.03 10.56 3.41
C LEU A 90 -8.18 9.51 4.11
N GLU A 91 -8.05 9.63 5.44
CA GLU A 91 -7.22 8.73 6.26
C GLU A 91 -7.73 7.27 6.26
N GLU A 92 -9.02 7.07 6.08
CA GLU A 92 -9.62 5.74 6.00
C GLU A 92 -9.24 5.01 4.71
N VAL A 93 -8.85 5.73 3.66
CA VAL A 93 -8.41 5.15 2.39
C VAL A 93 -6.93 4.85 2.45
N THR A 94 -6.59 3.59 2.64
CA THR A 94 -5.19 3.14 2.73
C THR A 94 -4.55 2.86 1.38
N GLU A 95 -5.37 2.52 0.38
CA GLU A 95 -4.91 2.25 -0.99
C GLU A 95 -5.94 2.77 -2.00
N CYS A 96 -5.48 3.30 -3.12
CA CYS A 96 -6.31 3.75 -4.22
C CYS A 96 -5.64 3.37 -5.55
N TYR A 97 -6.37 2.67 -6.39
CA TYR A 97 -5.91 2.21 -7.69
C TYR A 97 -6.83 2.75 -8.79
N ASN A 98 -6.27 3.25 -9.88
CA ASN A 98 -7.02 3.43 -11.12
C ASN A 98 -7.10 2.08 -11.81
N THR A 99 -8.30 1.64 -12.17
CA THR A 99 -8.56 0.31 -12.72
C THR A 99 -9.07 0.40 -14.15
N SER A 100 -8.95 -0.68 -14.87
CA SER A 100 -9.61 -0.89 -16.18
C SER A 100 -10.84 -1.79 -16.00
N GLY A 101 -11.82 -1.67 -16.86
CA GLY A 101 -13.07 -2.44 -16.83
C GLY A 101 -14.26 -1.59 -16.39
N ASP A 102 -15.16 -2.17 -15.61
CA ASP A 102 -16.46 -1.56 -15.28
C ASP A 102 -16.36 -0.42 -14.25
N TYR A 103 -15.23 -0.27 -13.57
CA TYR A 103 -14.99 0.74 -12.56
C TYR A 103 -13.73 1.53 -12.84
N ASP A 104 -13.73 2.81 -12.47
CA ASP A 104 -12.59 3.71 -12.68
C ASP A 104 -11.53 3.60 -11.59
N PHE A 105 -11.97 3.37 -10.34
CA PHE A 105 -11.07 3.28 -9.18
C PHE A 105 -11.49 2.17 -8.23
N LEU A 106 -10.48 1.58 -7.60
CA LEU A 106 -10.62 0.66 -6.47
C LEU A 106 -9.95 1.28 -5.24
N LEU A 107 -10.72 1.44 -4.17
CA LEU A 107 -10.25 1.90 -2.87
C LEU A 107 -10.20 0.74 -1.88
N LYS A 108 -9.14 0.68 -1.07
CA LYS A 108 -9.13 -0.10 0.15
C LYS A 108 -9.36 0.83 1.32
N VAL A 109 -10.43 0.59 2.05
CA VAL A 109 -10.89 1.40 3.19
C VAL A 109 -10.74 0.60 4.47
N MET A 110 -10.13 1.19 5.49
CA MET A 110 -9.99 0.58 6.81
C MET A 110 -10.63 1.47 7.86
N VAL A 111 -11.62 0.92 8.56
CA VAL A 111 -12.41 1.64 9.57
C VAL A 111 -12.60 0.77 10.81
N LYS A 112 -13.10 1.37 11.89
CA LYS A 112 -13.32 0.68 13.15
C LYS A 112 -14.47 -0.34 13.07
N ASP A 113 -15.61 0.08 12.53
CA ASP A 113 -16.84 -0.69 12.52
C ASP A 113 -17.77 -0.21 11.38
N MET A 114 -18.94 -0.83 11.25
CA MET A 114 -19.94 -0.50 10.23
C MET A 114 -20.49 0.93 10.40
N LYS A 115 -20.60 1.42 11.62
CA LYS A 115 -21.07 2.80 11.87
C LYS A 115 -20.06 3.82 11.36
N HIS A 116 -18.78 3.59 11.61
CA HIS A 116 -17.70 4.42 11.06
C HIS A 116 -17.67 4.35 9.52
N TYR A 117 -17.91 3.16 8.95
CA TYR A 117 -18.01 3.02 7.49
C TYR A 117 -19.18 3.82 6.90
N GLN A 118 -20.35 3.78 7.54
CA GLN A 118 -21.51 4.58 7.12
C GLN A 118 -21.21 6.08 7.16
N ASP A 119 -20.58 6.55 8.24
CA ASP A 119 -20.16 7.95 8.36
C ASP A 119 -19.16 8.35 7.26
N PHE A 120 -18.17 7.50 7.02
CA PHE A 120 -17.20 7.68 5.93
C PHE A 120 -17.90 7.82 4.57
N VAL A 121 -18.82 6.92 4.24
CA VAL A 121 -19.50 6.94 2.93
C VAL A 121 -20.41 8.17 2.80
N LEU A 122 -21.15 8.52 3.84
CA LEU A 122 -22.11 9.63 3.77
C LEU A 122 -21.45 11.00 3.81
N ASN A 123 -20.46 11.17 4.68
CA ASN A 123 -19.93 12.50 5.01
C ASN A 123 -18.55 12.80 4.37
N LYS A 124 -17.77 11.78 4.03
CA LYS A 124 -16.45 11.94 3.43
C LYS A 124 -16.45 11.56 1.95
N LEU A 125 -16.70 10.29 1.63
CA LEU A 125 -16.72 9.83 0.24
C LEU A 125 -17.84 10.50 -0.55
N GLY A 126 -19.03 10.59 0.03
CA GLY A 126 -20.21 11.21 -0.61
C GLY A 126 -20.09 12.73 -0.81
N SER A 127 -19.15 13.39 -0.14
CA SER A 127 -18.86 14.81 -0.36
C SER A 127 -17.93 15.05 -1.59
N ILE A 128 -17.32 14.01 -2.12
CA ILE A 128 -16.47 14.11 -3.30
C ILE A 128 -17.36 14.24 -4.54
N GLU A 129 -17.13 15.31 -5.29
CA GLU A 129 -17.87 15.58 -6.52
C GLU A 129 -17.59 14.53 -7.60
N ASN A 130 -18.53 14.36 -8.52
CA ASN A 130 -18.46 13.50 -9.69
C ASN A 130 -18.39 11.98 -9.43
N ILE A 131 -18.58 11.51 -8.21
CA ILE A 131 -18.82 10.07 -8.00
C ILE A 131 -20.17 9.71 -8.64
N GLY A 132 -20.15 8.76 -9.56
CA GLY A 132 -21.32 8.22 -10.25
C GLY A 132 -21.96 7.10 -9.44
N SER A 133 -21.16 6.12 -9.08
CA SER A 133 -21.60 4.99 -8.24
C SER A 133 -20.46 4.48 -7.35
N THR A 134 -20.85 3.84 -6.27
CA THR A 134 -19.94 3.14 -5.36
C THR A 134 -20.47 1.73 -5.12
N HIS A 135 -19.63 0.73 -5.35
CA HIS A 135 -19.95 -0.65 -5.05
C HIS A 135 -18.96 -1.18 -4.01
N THR A 136 -19.46 -1.53 -2.82
CA THR A 136 -18.64 -1.93 -1.69
C THR A 136 -18.70 -3.42 -1.43
N THR A 137 -17.54 -4.02 -1.21
CA THR A 137 -17.38 -5.39 -0.75
C THR A 137 -16.62 -5.38 0.58
N PHE A 138 -17.20 -5.99 1.63
CA PHE A 138 -16.54 -6.13 2.92
C PHE A 138 -15.70 -7.39 2.97
N VAL A 139 -14.51 -7.28 3.55
CA VAL A 139 -13.63 -8.43 3.79
C VAL A 139 -14.16 -9.20 4.98
N MET A 140 -14.49 -10.47 4.78
CA MET A 140 -14.96 -11.37 5.83
C MET A 140 -13.80 -12.01 6.62
N GLY A 141 -12.63 -12.10 6.00
CA GLY A 141 -11.43 -12.66 6.63
C GLY A 141 -10.23 -12.51 5.70
N GLU A 142 -9.09 -12.17 6.27
CA GLU A 142 -7.83 -12.08 5.54
C GLU A 142 -7.17 -13.47 5.49
N ILE A 143 -7.06 -14.03 4.30
CA ILE A 143 -6.47 -15.37 4.10
C ILE A 143 -4.96 -15.27 3.85
N LYS A 144 -4.52 -14.22 3.18
CA LYS A 144 -3.12 -13.96 2.89
C LYS A 144 -2.88 -12.47 2.72
N GLN A 145 -1.92 -11.94 3.47
CA GLN A 145 -1.39 -10.60 3.25
C GLN A 145 0.14 -10.70 3.12
N SER A 146 0.67 -10.18 2.05
CA SER A 146 2.11 -10.09 1.84
C SER A 146 2.45 -8.79 1.13
N TYR A 147 3.42 -8.06 1.66
CA TYR A 147 3.99 -6.88 1.03
C TYR A 147 5.24 -7.21 0.22
N GLN A 148 5.61 -8.50 0.18
CA GLN A 148 6.74 -8.99 -0.59
C GLN A 148 6.36 -9.10 -2.07
N ILE A 149 7.20 -8.56 -2.94
CA ILE A 149 7.11 -8.76 -4.39
C ILE A 149 7.98 -9.94 -4.80
N PRO A 150 7.58 -10.74 -5.82
CA PRO A 150 8.44 -11.75 -6.40
C PRO A 150 9.69 -11.08 -7.00
N ILE A 151 10.87 -11.62 -6.68
CA ILE A 151 12.16 -11.19 -7.22
C ILE A 151 12.85 -12.45 -7.73
N ASP A 152 13.15 -12.49 -9.00
CA ASP A 152 13.87 -13.60 -9.67
C ASP A 152 15.38 -13.49 -9.48
#